data_34595cabe6903d16542733a71beb5281
#
_entry.id   34595cabe6903d16542733a71beb5281
#
_cell.length_a   1.000
_cell.length_b   1.000
_cell.length_c   1.000
_cell.angle_alpha   90.00
_cell.angle_beta   90.00
_cell.angle_gamma   90.00
#
_symmetry.space_group_name_H-M   'P 1'
#
loop_
_entity.id
_entity.type
_entity.pdbx_description
1 polymer ?
#
loop_
_entity_poly.entity_id
_entity_poly.type
_entity_poly.pdbx_seq_one_letter_code
_entity_poly.pdbx_strand_id
1 'polypeptide(L)'
;MNTYHSPMSTGASAQSDVRDYEANLPVIPAQDFQLTDYGAVGDGVTDNTEMFRLAIASCAEAGGGRIVIPAGVWLTGPIVMRSRIELHVEAGALVTFSRDFDQYPLIASSFEGWQVVRCQSPIDGDQLEDIAITGEGIWDGGGEAWRPVKRSKMTTSQWNQLVASGGVVEQSGGEEKIWWPTTAALEGGTIANRLHEEQVRDVAAYEKVRDFLRPNMVSLRRCKRVLLDGPTFQNSPAWNLHPWASEHVTIRNVSVRNPWFSQNGDGLDIESCRHVVVENSVFDVGDDAICLKSGKDAEGRELGLPSEYITIRDCTVYHGHGGFVIGSEMSGGVRHVRVSDCTFIGTDIGLRFKSARGRGGVVEDIQIERIYMKDIIMEAISFSFFYANQEGSARGSDLSQEISEETPVFRDIRILDVVCAGADTALLVSGLPEQPLDGVIIQRYNVQARSGIQCAHAKHLHIAELQAQITEGPLVHLHQCKGAELESIQGKGADGRLLMVTGHESAGIVCREGDAETEGRQISVGPEVRSGVIIRR
;
A
#
# COMPACT_ATOMS: atom_id res chain seq x y z
N MET A 1 -58.52 -9.42 -17.87
CA MET A 1 -58.95 -8.15 -17.31
C MET A 1 -58.74 -8.18 -15.82
N ASN A 2 -58.02 -7.30 -15.33
CA ASN A 2 -57.62 -6.84 -14.01
C ASN A 2 -56.14 -7.01 -13.68
N THR A 3 -55.49 -5.96 -14.01
CA THR A 3 -54.12 -5.62 -13.60
C THR A 3 -54.11 -5.18 -12.13
N TYR A 4 -53.27 -5.84 -11.31
CA TYR A 4 -52.88 -5.33 -10.01
C TYR A 4 -51.44 -4.82 -10.09
N HIS A 5 -51.33 -3.51 -10.13
CA HIS A 5 -50.09 -2.79 -9.81
C HIS A 5 -49.99 -2.66 -8.29
N SER A 6 -48.96 -3.24 -7.68
CA SER A 6 -48.50 -2.85 -6.33
C SER A 6 -47.35 -1.83 -6.47
N PRO A 7 -47.37 -0.74 -5.73
CA PRO A 7 -46.26 0.22 -5.78
C PRO A 7 -45.10 -0.28 -4.96
N MET A 8 -43.94 -0.42 -5.61
CA MET A 8 -42.64 -0.56 -4.91
C MET A 8 -42.40 0.71 -4.09
N SER A 9 -42.31 0.57 -2.79
CA SER A 9 -41.83 1.62 -1.90
C SER A 9 -40.31 1.79 -2.14
N THR A 10 -39.94 2.86 -2.80
CA THR A 10 -38.58 3.35 -2.84
C THR A 10 -38.18 3.86 -1.46
N GLY A 11 -37.56 3.00 -0.66
CA GLY A 11 -36.80 3.43 0.50
C GLY A 11 -35.59 4.20 -0.03
N ALA A 12 -35.64 5.53 0.06
CA ALA A 12 -34.47 6.35 -0.20
C ALA A 12 -33.40 6.01 0.86
N SER A 13 -32.38 5.26 0.48
CA SER A 13 -31.14 5.18 1.23
C SER A 13 -30.57 6.59 1.27
N ALA A 14 -30.32 7.14 2.45
CA ALA A 14 -29.54 8.34 2.60
C ALA A 14 -28.12 8.02 2.07
N GLN A 15 -27.88 8.25 0.79
CA GLN A 15 -26.55 8.40 0.26
C GLN A 15 -25.90 9.54 1.02
N SER A 16 -24.90 9.24 1.83
CA SER A 16 -24.02 10.27 2.37
C SER A 16 -23.32 10.91 1.18
N ASP A 17 -23.63 12.15 0.91
CA ASP A 17 -23.03 13.00 -0.14
C ASP A 17 -21.56 13.31 0.26
N VAL A 18 -20.76 12.27 0.45
CA VAL A 18 -19.33 12.40 0.75
C VAL A 18 -18.62 12.64 -0.57
N ARG A 19 -18.22 13.89 -0.79
CA ARG A 19 -17.51 14.28 -2.01
C ARG A 19 -16.08 13.73 -1.98
N ASP A 20 -15.60 13.27 -3.13
CA ASP A 20 -14.21 12.94 -3.36
C ASP A 20 -13.33 14.19 -3.16
N TYR A 21 -12.12 13.95 -2.72
CA TYR A 21 -11.11 15.01 -2.68
C TYR A 21 -10.51 15.20 -4.07
N GLU A 22 -10.13 16.43 -4.39
CA GLU A 22 -9.62 16.81 -5.69
C GLU A 22 -8.16 17.26 -5.59
N ALA A 23 -7.42 17.11 -6.70
CA ALA A 23 -6.07 17.60 -6.88
C ALA A 23 -6.02 18.59 -8.05
N ASN A 24 -5.27 19.69 -7.89
CA ASN A 24 -5.03 20.63 -8.96
C ASN A 24 -3.99 20.04 -9.94
N LEU A 25 -4.29 20.06 -11.23
CA LEU A 25 -3.38 19.61 -12.26
C LEU A 25 -2.24 20.62 -12.51
N PRO A 26 -1.08 20.17 -13.02
CA PRO A 26 0.03 21.05 -13.39
C PRO A 26 -0.32 21.93 -14.59
N VAL A 27 0.30 23.11 -14.63
CA VAL A 27 0.22 24.05 -15.76
C VAL A 27 1.57 24.08 -16.46
N ILE A 28 1.66 23.39 -17.59
CA ILE A 28 2.89 23.26 -18.37
C ILE A 28 2.75 24.03 -19.68
N PRO A 29 3.78 24.81 -20.11
CA PRO A 29 3.74 25.53 -21.37
C PRO A 29 3.56 24.61 -22.57
N ALA A 30 2.71 25.02 -23.53
CA ALA A 30 2.40 24.24 -24.72
C ALA A 30 3.52 24.41 -25.78
N GLN A 31 4.70 23.86 -25.51
CA GLN A 31 5.82 23.78 -26.47
C GLN A 31 6.51 22.42 -26.34
N ASP A 32 6.85 21.83 -27.48
CA ASP A 32 7.45 20.51 -27.57
C ASP A 32 8.94 20.58 -27.86
N PHE A 33 9.70 19.70 -27.18
CA PHE A 33 11.12 19.47 -27.36
C PHE A 33 11.32 18.00 -27.73
N GLN A 34 11.74 17.71 -28.95
CA GLN A 34 12.00 16.33 -29.37
C GLN A 34 13.31 15.84 -28.78
N LEU A 35 13.31 14.73 -28.04
CA LEU A 35 14.53 14.18 -27.45
C LEU A 35 15.63 13.91 -28.50
N THR A 36 15.20 13.51 -29.71
CA THR A 36 16.09 13.27 -30.86
C THR A 36 16.84 14.50 -31.34
N ASP A 37 16.31 15.70 -31.13
CA ASP A 37 16.96 16.95 -31.55
C ASP A 37 18.23 17.23 -30.72
N TYR A 38 18.38 16.56 -29.58
CA TYR A 38 19.56 16.62 -28.71
C TYR A 38 20.56 15.50 -29.00
N GLY A 39 20.34 14.72 -30.07
CA GLY A 39 21.24 13.64 -30.49
C GLY A 39 20.97 12.31 -29.80
N ALA A 40 19.84 12.14 -29.12
CA ALA A 40 19.46 10.86 -28.53
C ALA A 40 19.16 9.80 -29.59
N VAL A 41 19.54 8.56 -29.30
CA VAL A 41 19.40 7.41 -30.19
C VAL A 41 18.62 6.29 -29.51
N GLY A 42 17.47 5.92 -30.06
CA GLY A 42 16.56 4.90 -29.53
C GLY A 42 16.90 3.48 -29.97
N ASP A 43 18.16 3.06 -29.86
CA ASP A 43 18.70 1.76 -30.32
C ASP A 43 18.88 0.71 -29.21
N GLY A 44 18.59 1.07 -27.95
CA GLY A 44 18.74 0.21 -26.78
C GLY A 44 20.16 -0.01 -26.28
N VAL A 45 21.15 0.63 -26.89
CA VAL A 45 22.58 0.46 -26.58
C VAL A 45 23.26 1.79 -26.26
N THR A 46 22.92 2.85 -27.01
CA THR A 46 23.47 4.20 -26.79
C THR A 46 22.97 4.76 -25.45
N ASP A 47 23.89 5.16 -24.58
CA ASP A 47 23.54 5.88 -23.35
C ASP A 47 23.10 7.30 -23.66
N ASN A 48 21.85 7.62 -23.35
CA ASN A 48 21.22 8.91 -23.62
C ASN A 48 21.14 9.81 -22.38
N THR A 49 21.86 9.51 -21.31
CA THR A 49 21.81 10.28 -20.05
C THR A 49 22.07 11.76 -20.26
N GLU A 50 23.12 12.08 -21.01
CA GLU A 50 23.46 13.46 -21.33
C GLU A 50 22.42 14.13 -22.23
N MET A 51 21.81 13.41 -23.17
CA MET A 51 20.79 13.93 -24.07
C MET A 51 19.50 14.29 -23.31
N PHE A 52 19.08 13.44 -22.35
CA PHE A 52 17.97 13.78 -21.43
C PHE A 52 18.31 15.04 -20.63
N ARG A 53 19.52 15.11 -20.07
CA ARG A 53 19.96 16.27 -19.29
C ARG A 53 19.92 17.58 -20.11
N LEU A 54 20.39 17.53 -21.36
CA LEU A 54 20.39 18.68 -22.28
C LEU A 54 18.97 19.08 -22.70
N ALA A 55 18.10 18.12 -23.01
CA ALA A 55 16.71 18.39 -23.35
C ALA A 55 15.96 19.06 -22.18
N ILE A 56 16.12 18.54 -20.97
CA ILE A 56 15.53 19.09 -19.75
C ILE A 56 16.07 20.50 -19.46
N ALA A 57 17.37 20.72 -19.60
CA ALA A 57 17.98 22.02 -19.40
C ALA A 57 17.44 23.07 -20.40
N SER A 58 17.40 22.74 -21.68
CA SER A 58 16.89 23.60 -22.75
C SER A 58 15.39 23.91 -22.56
N CYS A 59 14.59 22.91 -22.22
CA CYS A 59 13.18 23.09 -21.94
C CYS A 59 12.96 24.03 -20.74
N ALA A 60 13.73 23.84 -19.65
CA ALA A 60 13.64 24.70 -18.47
C ALA A 60 14.06 26.15 -18.77
N GLU A 61 15.13 26.38 -19.54
CA GLU A 61 15.57 27.70 -19.99
C GLU A 61 14.52 28.42 -20.84
N ALA A 62 13.74 27.67 -21.61
CA ALA A 62 12.61 28.19 -22.39
C ALA A 62 11.36 28.48 -21.52
N GLY A 63 11.41 28.20 -20.22
CA GLY A 63 10.32 28.44 -19.27
C GLY A 63 9.41 27.25 -19.03
N GLY A 64 9.78 26.04 -19.49
CA GLY A 64 9.05 24.80 -19.36
C GLY A 64 8.50 24.30 -20.70
N GLY A 65 7.90 23.12 -20.71
CA GLY A 65 7.34 22.49 -21.91
C GLY A 65 7.30 20.98 -21.82
N ARG A 66 7.07 20.33 -22.94
CA ARG A 66 6.94 18.87 -23.06
C ARG A 66 8.13 18.31 -23.83
N ILE A 67 8.87 17.38 -23.17
CA ILE A 67 9.93 16.60 -23.81
C ILE A 67 9.28 15.34 -24.38
N VAL A 68 9.32 15.20 -25.69
CA VAL A 68 8.73 14.07 -26.42
C VAL A 68 9.79 12.99 -26.63
N ILE A 69 9.49 11.78 -26.15
CA ILE A 69 10.31 10.59 -26.29
C ILE A 69 9.59 9.66 -27.27
N PRO A 70 10.03 9.62 -28.54
CA PRO A 70 9.32 8.86 -29.58
C PRO A 70 9.55 7.35 -29.44
N ALA A 71 8.81 6.56 -30.24
CA ALA A 71 8.97 5.11 -30.31
C ALA A 71 10.44 4.71 -30.51
N GLY A 72 10.92 3.70 -29.73
CA GLY A 72 12.31 3.24 -29.71
C GLY A 72 12.69 2.66 -28.34
N VAL A 73 13.93 2.20 -28.21
CA VAL A 73 14.48 1.69 -26.93
C VAL A 73 15.57 2.67 -26.46
N TRP A 74 15.31 3.34 -25.34
CA TRP A 74 16.14 4.46 -24.85
C TRP A 74 16.85 4.05 -23.57
N LEU A 75 18.15 3.74 -23.65
CA LEU A 75 18.98 3.47 -22.47
C LEU A 75 19.42 4.81 -21.86
N THR A 76 19.26 4.96 -20.53
CA THR A 76 19.67 6.18 -19.82
C THR A 76 20.04 5.87 -18.35
N GLY A 77 20.85 6.71 -17.73
CA GLY A 77 20.99 6.84 -16.28
C GLY A 77 19.84 7.64 -15.66
N PRO A 78 19.97 8.07 -14.40
CA PRO A 78 18.93 8.85 -13.71
C PRO A 78 18.54 10.13 -14.44
N ILE A 79 17.25 10.41 -14.47
CA ILE A 79 16.65 11.62 -15.03
C ILE A 79 16.25 12.54 -13.88
N VAL A 80 16.85 13.73 -13.81
CA VAL A 80 16.51 14.74 -12.81
C VAL A 80 15.52 15.73 -13.41
N MET A 81 14.29 15.71 -12.91
CA MET A 81 13.21 16.58 -13.35
C MET A 81 13.45 18.05 -12.97
N ARG A 82 12.80 18.96 -13.68
CA ARG A 82 12.70 20.38 -13.33
C ARG A 82 11.24 20.85 -13.39
N SER A 83 10.96 21.96 -12.70
CA SER A 83 9.61 22.54 -12.68
C SER A 83 9.12 22.92 -14.06
N ARG A 84 7.80 22.77 -14.30
CA ARG A 84 7.07 23.10 -15.52
C ARG A 84 7.47 22.25 -16.73
N ILE A 85 7.91 21.00 -16.46
CA ILE A 85 8.32 20.05 -17.51
C ILE A 85 7.41 18.81 -17.46
N GLU A 86 7.00 18.40 -18.66
CA GLU A 86 6.37 17.12 -18.93
C GLU A 86 7.35 16.20 -19.69
N LEU A 87 7.55 14.98 -19.17
CA LEU A 87 8.16 13.89 -19.92
C LEU A 87 7.04 13.10 -20.60
N HIS A 88 6.95 13.18 -21.91
CA HIS A 88 5.93 12.50 -22.70
C HIS A 88 6.53 11.32 -23.44
N VAL A 89 6.21 10.10 -23.01
CA VAL A 89 6.70 8.86 -23.62
C VAL A 89 5.66 8.30 -24.57
N GLU A 90 5.93 8.36 -25.88
CA GLU A 90 4.98 7.92 -26.91
C GLU A 90 4.75 6.40 -26.88
N ALA A 91 3.63 5.96 -27.43
CA ALA A 91 3.36 4.54 -27.67
C ALA A 91 4.51 3.90 -28.47
N GLY A 92 5.00 2.74 -27.98
CA GLY A 92 6.15 2.06 -28.58
C GLY A 92 7.52 2.58 -28.12
N ALA A 93 7.58 3.58 -27.25
CA ALA A 93 8.81 3.95 -26.55
C ALA A 93 9.02 3.08 -25.31
N LEU A 94 10.23 2.57 -25.14
CA LEU A 94 10.72 1.86 -23.95
C LEU A 94 11.95 2.59 -23.44
N VAL A 95 11.83 3.27 -22.30
CA VAL A 95 12.97 3.87 -21.60
C VAL A 95 13.47 2.87 -20.56
N THR A 96 14.73 2.42 -20.71
CA THR A 96 15.37 1.48 -19.80
C THR A 96 16.45 2.18 -19.01
N PHE A 97 16.45 1.97 -17.71
CA PHE A 97 17.46 2.56 -16.85
C PHE A 97 18.70 1.68 -16.72
N SER A 98 19.86 2.33 -16.67
CA SER A 98 21.16 1.68 -16.58
C SER A 98 21.26 0.74 -15.37
N ARG A 99 21.97 -0.38 -15.55
CA ARG A 99 22.30 -1.33 -14.47
C ARG A 99 23.67 -1.06 -13.83
N ASP A 100 24.34 0.00 -14.28
CA ASP A 100 25.60 0.45 -13.72
C ASP A 100 25.34 1.33 -12.51
N PHE A 101 25.62 0.80 -11.32
CA PHE A 101 25.39 1.49 -10.04
C PHE A 101 26.18 2.80 -9.91
N ASP A 102 27.32 2.92 -10.60
CA ASP A 102 28.15 4.14 -10.57
C ASP A 102 27.47 5.34 -11.24
N GLN A 103 26.46 5.11 -12.09
CA GLN A 103 25.64 6.16 -12.68
C GLN A 103 24.61 6.77 -11.71
N TYR A 104 24.43 6.17 -10.52
CA TYR A 104 23.43 6.61 -9.54
C TYR A 104 24.11 7.31 -8.36
N PRO A 105 24.23 8.63 -8.36
CA PRO A 105 24.79 9.37 -7.22
C PRO A 105 24.03 9.06 -5.93
N LEU A 106 24.75 9.02 -4.83
CA LEU A 106 24.12 8.94 -3.51
C LEU A 106 23.56 10.31 -3.13
N ILE A 107 22.33 10.34 -2.66
CA ILE A 107 21.62 11.56 -2.26
C ILE A 107 20.89 11.36 -0.93
N ALA A 108 20.59 12.46 -0.25
CA ALA A 108 19.60 12.45 0.83
C ALA A 108 18.21 12.21 0.24
N SER A 109 17.48 11.24 0.81
CA SER A 109 16.17 10.79 0.32
C SER A 109 15.31 10.30 1.48
N SER A 110 14.16 9.72 1.18
CA SER A 110 13.28 9.01 2.12
C SER A 110 13.08 7.57 1.68
N PHE A 111 13.07 6.65 2.64
CA PHE A 111 12.77 5.24 2.41
C PHE A 111 12.29 4.57 3.71
N GLU A 112 11.24 3.76 3.62
CA GLU A 112 10.60 3.11 4.78
C GLU A 112 10.28 4.09 5.94
N GLY A 113 9.83 5.30 5.59
CA GLY A 113 9.43 6.32 6.55
C GLY A 113 10.57 7.08 7.24
N TRP A 114 11.81 6.83 6.88
CA TRP A 114 12.99 7.50 7.43
C TRP A 114 13.68 8.41 6.42
N GLN A 115 14.33 9.46 6.91
CA GLN A 115 15.26 10.26 6.11
C GLN A 115 16.61 9.55 6.05
N VAL A 116 16.98 9.08 4.86
CA VAL A 116 18.13 8.21 4.63
C VAL A 116 18.96 8.67 3.44
N VAL A 117 20.15 8.10 3.28
CA VAL A 117 20.93 8.17 2.04
C VAL A 117 20.54 7.00 1.12
N ARG A 118 20.24 7.30 -0.14
CA ARG A 118 19.92 6.30 -1.18
C ARG A 118 20.61 6.66 -2.48
N CYS A 119 20.68 5.70 -3.40
CA CYS A 119 20.97 6.02 -4.80
C CYS A 119 19.87 6.92 -5.36
N GLN A 120 20.25 7.86 -6.22
CA GLN A 120 19.30 8.73 -6.91
C GLN A 120 18.30 7.88 -7.70
N SER A 121 17.04 8.24 -7.65
CA SER A 121 15.98 7.51 -8.36
C SER A 121 16.13 7.62 -9.88
N PRO A 122 15.77 6.57 -10.63
CA PRO A 122 15.69 6.63 -12.09
C PRO A 122 14.96 7.87 -12.62
N ILE A 123 13.84 8.23 -12.00
CA ILE A 123 13.19 9.53 -12.21
C ILE A 123 13.12 10.24 -10.87
N ASP A 124 13.82 11.35 -10.74
CA ASP A 124 14.01 12.06 -9.49
C ASP A 124 13.57 13.53 -9.58
N GLY A 125 12.87 14.01 -8.56
CA GLY A 125 12.43 15.38 -8.45
C GLY A 125 12.31 15.83 -7.00
N ASP A 126 12.81 17.03 -6.69
CA ASP A 126 12.71 17.59 -5.36
C ASP A 126 12.38 19.08 -5.40
N GLN A 127 11.36 19.49 -4.61
CA GLN A 127 10.89 20.88 -4.51
C GLN A 127 10.46 21.49 -5.87
N LEU A 128 9.79 20.67 -6.70
CA LEU A 128 9.35 21.07 -8.04
C LEU A 128 7.87 21.43 -8.06
N GLU A 129 7.50 22.30 -9.00
CA GLU A 129 6.11 22.64 -9.28
C GLU A 129 5.76 22.39 -10.75
N ASP A 130 4.52 21.98 -11.00
CA ASP A 130 3.98 21.78 -12.35
C ASP A 130 4.81 20.77 -13.16
N ILE A 131 4.82 19.51 -12.73
CA ILE A 131 5.56 18.45 -13.41
C ILE A 131 4.60 17.34 -13.88
N ALA A 132 4.90 16.73 -15.00
CA ALA A 132 4.13 15.61 -15.51
C ALA A 132 5.01 14.51 -16.14
N ILE A 133 4.52 13.27 -16.08
CA ILE A 133 5.01 12.12 -16.83
C ILE A 133 3.79 11.52 -17.53
N THR A 134 3.73 11.57 -18.84
CA THR A 134 2.54 11.21 -19.62
C THR A 134 2.85 10.31 -20.80
N GLY A 135 1.81 9.87 -21.51
CA GLY A 135 1.91 9.06 -22.72
C GLY A 135 1.63 7.57 -22.48
N GLU A 136 1.88 6.74 -23.48
CA GLU A 136 1.53 5.30 -23.46
C GLU A 136 2.77 4.39 -23.51
N GLY A 137 3.98 4.94 -23.39
CA GLY A 137 5.22 4.19 -23.38
C GLY A 137 5.53 3.56 -22.05
N ILE A 138 6.71 2.94 -21.96
CA ILE A 138 7.14 2.13 -20.83
C ILE A 138 8.41 2.72 -20.21
N TRP A 139 8.41 2.83 -18.88
CA TRP A 139 9.57 3.11 -18.07
C TRP A 139 10.00 1.82 -17.35
N ASP A 140 11.20 1.32 -17.62
CA ASP A 140 11.74 0.09 -17.00
C ASP A 140 12.95 0.41 -16.12
N GLY A 141 12.79 0.18 -14.82
CA GLY A 141 13.78 0.54 -13.80
C GLY A 141 15.03 -0.34 -13.74
N GLY A 142 15.12 -1.43 -14.55
CA GLY A 142 16.26 -2.34 -14.51
C GLY A 142 16.44 -3.04 -13.14
N GLY A 143 15.37 -3.18 -12.38
CA GLY A 143 15.39 -3.58 -10.98
C GLY A 143 15.95 -4.97 -10.69
N GLU A 144 16.03 -5.84 -11.69
CA GLU A 144 16.65 -7.15 -11.54
C GLU A 144 18.15 -7.09 -11.20
N ALA A 145 18.82 -5.98 -11.53
CA ALA A 145 20.22 -5.77 -11.15
C ALA A 145 20.38 -5.41 -9.67
N TRP A 146 19.31 -4.93 -9.03
CA TRP A 146 19.34 -4.37 -7.69
C TRP A 146 18.76 -5.28 -6.60
N ARG A 147 17.73 -6.07 -6.96
CA ARG A 147 16.90 -6.75 -5.97
C ARG A 147 17.50 -8.04 -5.46
N PRO A 148 17.46 -8.28 -4.14
CA PRO A 148 17.67 -9.63 -3.62
C PRO A 148 16.49 -10.54 -3.99
N VAL A 149 16.74 -11.84 -4.07
CA VAL A 149 15.72 -12.82 -4.43
C VAL A 149 15.74 -13.98 -3.45
N LYS A 150 14.59 -14.29 -2.85
CA LYS A 150 14.41 -15.43 -1.94
C LYS A 150 14.26 -16.73 -2.74
N ARG A 151 14.93 -17.80 -2.27
CA ARG A 151 14.85 -19.12 -2.91
C ARG A 151 13.43 -19.68 -2.97
N SER A 152 12.63 -19.47 -1.92
CA SER A 152 11.24 -19.92 -1.84
C SER A 152 10.35 -19.31 -2.92
N LYS A 153 10.73 -18.19 -3.47
CA LYS A 153 9.99 -17.47 -4.51
C LYS A 153 10.34 -17.92 -5.94
N MET A 154 11.17 -18.96 -6.11
CA MET A 154 11.63 -19.42 -7.42
C MET A 154 11.54 -20.94 -7.60
N THR A 155 11.30 -21.37 -8.84
CA THR A 155 11.49 -22.77 -9.21
C THR A 155 12.98 -23.13 -9.13
N THR A 156 13.29 -24.42 -9.03
CA THR A 156 14.68 -24.89 -8.98
C THR A 156 15.49 -24.47 -10.22
N SER A 157 14.87 -24.50 -11.40
CA SER A 157 15.52 -24.09 -12.64
C SER A 157 15.86 -22.61 -12.66
N GLN A 158 14.89 -21.75 -12.30
CA GLN A 158 15.08 -20.29 -12.21
C GLN A 158 16.17 -19.94 -11.19
N TRP A 159 16.15 -20.57 -10.02
CA TRP A 159 17.17 -20.35 -9.00
C TRP A 159 18.56 -20.72 -9.48
N ASN A 160 18.74 -21.90 -10.09
CA ASN A 160 20.03 -22.34 -10.61
C ASN A 160 20.54 -21.40 -11.71
N GLN A 161 19.64 -20.90 -12.56
CA GLN A 161 19.99 -19.92 -13.59
C GLN A 161 20.41 -18.58 -12.96
N LEU A 162 19.70 -18.10 -11.96
CA LEU A 162 20.02 -16.87 -11.23
C LEU A 162 21.40 -16.98 -10.55
N VAL A 163 21.66 -18.06 -9.81
CA VAL A 163 22.96 -18.28 -9.16
C VAL A 163 24.10 -18.39 -10.19
N ALA A 164 23.83 -19.01 -11.34
CA ALA A 164 24.82 -19.14 -12.41
C ALA A 164 25.12 -17.81 -13.13
N SER A 165 24.23 -16.81 -13.06
CA SER A 165 24.44 -15.48 -13.64
C SER A 165 25.42 -14.61 -12.84
N GLY A 166 25.83 -15.05 -11.65
CA GLY A 166 26.70 -14.30 -10.74
C GLY A 166 26.02 -13.97 -9.40
N GLY A 167 26.51 -12.93 -8.73
CA GLY A 167 26.01 -12.54 -7.42
C GLY A 167 26.51 -13.47 -6.30
N VAL A 168 25.91 -13.34 -5.12
CA VAL A 168 26.24 -14.12 -3.92
C VAL A 168 24.98 -14.68 -3.27
N VAL A 169 25.10 -15.88 -2.69
CA VAL A 169 24.01 -16.48 -1.91
C VAL A 169 24.34 -16.34 -0.43
N GLU A 170 23.43 -15.75 0.31
CA GLU A 170 23.54 -15.64 1.75
C GLU A 170 23.57 -17.01 2.40
N GLN A 171 24.60 -17.25 3.23
CA GLN A 171 24.84 -18.53 3.90
C GLN A 171 24.52 -18.49 5.40
N SER A 172 23.88 -17.41 5.88
CA SER A 172 23.49 -17.29 7.27
C SER A 172 22.51 -18.40 7.67
N GLY A 173 22.65 -18.93 8.88
CA GLY A 173 22.00 -20.12 9.42
C GLY A 173 20.45 -20.11 9.50
N GLY A 174 19.78 -19.35 8.64
CA GLY A 174 18.33 -19.39 8.43
C GLY A 174 17.92 -20.43 7.40
N GLU A 175 16.67 -20.89 7.46
CA GLU A 175 16.11 -21.86 6.50
C GLU A 175 15.99 -21.28 5.08
N GLU A 176 15.82 -19.95 4.93
CA GLU A 176 15.65 -19.25 3.66
C GLU A 176 16.98 -18.81 3.06
N LYS A 177 17.25 -19.25 1.84
CA LYS A 177 18.40 -18.76 1.06
C LYS A 177 18.00 -17.53 0.26
N ILE A 178 18.83 -16.48 0.33
CA ILE A 178 18.62 -15.24 -0.41
C ILE A 178 19.81 -15.04 -1.36
N TRP A 179 19.52 -14.81 -2.63
CA TRP A 179 20.51 -14.38 -3.61
C TRP A 179 20.60 -12.85 -3.60
N TRP A 180 21.81 -12.32 -3.63
CA TRP A 180 22.11 -10.90 -3.69
C TRP A 180 22.94 -10.59 -4.93
N PRO A 181 22.72 -9.45 -5.61
CA PRO A 181 23.45 -9.11 -6.83
C PRO A 181 24.96 -8.94 -6.60
N THR A 182 25.37 -8.41 -5.44
CA THR A 182 26.78 -8.21 -5.08
C THR A 182 27.01 -8.48 -3.58
N THR A 183 28.28 -8.64 -3.20
CA THR A 183 28.68 -8.73 -1.79
C THR A 183 28.37 -7.42 -1.03
N ALA A 184 28.56 -6.27 -1.67
CA ALA A 184 28.23 -4.97 -1.07
C ALA A 184 26.73 -4.83 -0.80
N ALA A 185 25.88 -5.40 -1.67
CA ALA A 185 24.44 -5.45 -1.44
C ALA A 185 24.07 -6.36 -0.26
N LEU A 186 24.71 -7.51 -0.12
CA LEU A 186 24.49 -8.43 1.00
C LEU A 186 24.90 -7.81 2.34
N GLU A 187 26.07 -7.22 2.43
CA GLU A 187 26.63 -6.68 3.68
C GLU A 187 26.07 -5.28 4.02
N GLY A 188 25.53 -4.60 3.01
CA GLY A 188 25.17 -3.19 3.08
C GLY A 188 24.08 -2.86 4.10
N GLY A 189 23.15 -3.78 4.33
CA GLY A 189 22.03 -3.57 5.26
C GLY A 189 22.49 -3.27 6.69
N THR A 190 23.38 -4.10 7.23
CA THR A 190 23.93 -3.92 8.58
C THR A 190 24.69 -2.60 8.70
N ILE A 191 25.46 -2.24 7.67
CA ILE A 191 26.26 -1.01 7.67
C ILE A 191 25.35 0.22 7.56
N ALA A 192 24.39 0.21 6.64
CA ALA A 192 23.47 1.32 6.42
C ALA A 192 22.60 1.60 7.65
N ASN A 193 22.09 0.55 8.29
CA ASN A 193 21.30 0.67 9.53
C ASN A 193 22.13 1.29 10.66
N ARG A 194 23.36 0.83 10.86
CA ARG A 194 24.25 1.41 11.85
C ARG A 194 24.53 2.90 11.59
N LEU A 195 24.83 3.28 10.34
CA LEU A 195 25.06 4.68 9.98
C LEU A 195 23.82 5.54 10.22
N HIS A 196 22.63 4.98 9.99
CA HIS A 196 21.38 5.67 10.28
C HIS A 196 21.18 5.85 11.80
N GLU A 197 21.37 4.80 12.61
CA GLU A 197 21.29 4.84 14.07
C GLU A 197 22.29 5.84 14.69
N GLU A 198 23.50 5.90 14.13
CA GLU A 198 24.55 6.89 14.49
C GLU A 198 24.27 8.30 13.93
N GLN A 199 23.14 8.48 13.23
CA GLN A 199 22.72 9.74 12.59
C GLN A 199 23.75 10.34 11.62
N VAL A 200 24.53 9.49 10.97
CA VAL A 200 25.50 9.90 9.94
C VAL A 200 24.73 10.39 8.73
N ARG A 201 24.90 11.67 8.37
CA ARG A 201 24.26 12.29 7.19
C ARG A 201 25.24 12.56 6.04
N ASP A 202 26.53 12.32 6.26
CA ASP A 202 27.54 12.45 5.20
C ASP A 202 27.36 11.35 4.15
N VAL A 203 26.98 11.75 2.95
CA VAL A 203 26.72 10.85 1.81
C VAL A 203 27.95 9.98 1.51
N ALA A 204 29.18 10.51 1.64
CA ALA A 204 30.41 9.76 1.37
C ALA A 204 30.60 8.54 2.28
N ALA A 205 30.02 8.55 3.48
CA ALA A 205 30.09 7.40 4.39
C ALA A 205 29.36 6.16 3.85
N TYR A 206 28.42 6.35 2.92
CA TYR A 206 27.58 5.29 2.34
C TYR A 206 28.13 4.71 1.03
N GLU A 207 29.20 5.24 0.46
CA GLU A 207 29.75 4.78 -0.83
C GLU A 207 30.03 3.28 -0.89
N LYS A 208 30.50 2.67 0.20
CA LYS A 208 30.83 1.25 0.28
C LYS A 208 29.62 0.32 0.24
N VAL A 209 28.42 0.88 0.45
CA VAL A 209 27.16 0.13 0.51
C VAL A 209 26.16 0.59 -0.55
N ARG A 210 26.63 1.31 -1.57
CA ARG A 210 25.81 1.82 -2.68
C ARG A 210 24.88 0.78 -3.26
N ASP A 211 25.36 -0.43 -3.51
CA ASP A 211 24.60 -1.51 -4.14
C ASP A 211 23.41 -1.99 -3.29
N PHE A 212 23.47 -1.78 -1.97
CA PHE A 212 22.35 -2.02 -1.06
C PHE A 212 21.30 -0.90 -1.12
N LEU A 213 21.72 0.32 -1.40
CA LEU A 213 20.88 1.53 -1.31
C LEU A 213 20.00 1.68 -2.55
N ARG A 214 19.24 0.63 -2.88
CA ARG A 214 18.33 0.55 -4.03
C ARG A 214 17.41 1.76 -4.10
N PRO A 215 17.36 2.50 -5.23
CA PRO A 215 16.45 3.63 -5.37
C PRO A 215 14.99 3.19 -5.59
N ASN A 216 14.03 4.04 -5.24
CA ASN A 216 12.69 3.97 -5.78
C ASN A 216 12.71 4.37 -7.26
N MET A 217 11.82 3.85 -8.10
CA MET A 217 11.85 4.15 -9.52
C MET A 217 11.52 5.61 -9.82
N VAL A 218 10.42 6.10 -9.24
CA VAL A 218 9.99 7.50 -9.34
C VAL A 218 9.94 8.07 -7.94
N SER A 219 10.81 9.02 -7.62
CA SER A 219 10.83 9.72 -6.33
C SER A 219 10.58 11.21 -6.53
N LEU A 220 9.40 11.67 -6.09
CA LEU A 220 8.97 13.06 -6.23
C LEU A 220 8.75 13.64 -4.83
N ARG A 221 9.76 14.38 -4.37
CA ARG A 221 9.82 14.87 -2.99
C ARG A 221 9.46 16.35 -2.91
N ARG A 222 8.54 16.70 -2.00
CA ARG A 222 8.12 18.09 -1.75
C ARG A 222 7.68 18.82 -3.02
N CYS A 223 7.08 18.06 -3.96
CA CYS A 223 6.61 18.59 -5.22
C CYS A 223 5.16 19.08 -5.12
N LYS A 224 4.77 19.96 -6.04
CA LYS A 224 3.44 20.54 -6.07
C LYS A 224 2.85 20.50 -7.48
N ARG A 225 1.62 20.04 -7.60
CA ARG A 225 0.93 19.81 -8.87
C ARG A 225 1.69 18.84 -9.78
N VAL A 226 1.54 17.57 -9.44
CA VAL A 226 2.19 16.43 -10.13
C VAL A 226 1.13 15.65 -10.90
N LEU A 227 1.43 15.27 -12.13
CA LEU A 227 0.58 14.40 -12.95
C LEU A 227 1.37 13.20 -13.48
N LEU A 228 0.91 11.99 -13.18
CA LEU A 228 1.32 10.75 -13.86
C LEU A 228 0.11 10.23 -14.62
N ASP A 229 0.13 10.22 -15.96
CA ASP A 229 -1.04 9.91 -16.78
C ASP A 229 -0.70 9.05 -18.01
N GLY A 230 -1.03 7.78 -17.96
CA GLY A 230 -0.99 6.83 -19.05
C GLY A 230 0.18 5.85 -19.09
N PRO A 231 1.43 6.17 -18.66
CA PRO A 231 2.55 5.28 -18.90
C PRO A 231 2.49 3.98 -18.09
N THR A 232 3.26 3.00 -18.55
CA THR A 232 3.62 1.83 -17.74
C THR A 232 4.92 2.10 -17.00
N PHE A 233 4.93 1.87 -15.69
CA PHE A 233 6.11 1.89 -14.83
C PHE A 233 6.39 0.46 -14.37
N GLN A 234 7.55 -0.09 -14.67
CA GLN A 234 7.82 -1.48 -14.36
C GLN A 234 9.23 -1.73 -13.85
N ASN A 235 9.38 -2.89 -13.18
CA ASN A 235 10.68 -3.46 -12.84
C ASN A 235 11.56 -2.52 -11.99
N SER A 236 10.95 -1.91 -10.97
CA SER A 236 11.64 -1.00 -10.06
C SER A 236 12.74 -1.68 -9.24
N PRO A 237 13.83 -0.99 -8.92
CA PRO A 237 14.84 -1.47 -7.97
C PRO A 237 14.31 -1.69 -6.54
N ALA A 238 13.40 -0.84 -6.07
CA ALA A 238 12.69 -0.94 -4.79
C ALA A 238 11.22 -0.55 -5.01
N TRP A 239 10.64 0.36 -4.22
CA TRP A 239 9.30 0.90 -4.46
C TRP A 239 9.20 1.53 -5.85
N ASN A 240 8.02 1.46 -6.48
CA ASN A 240 7.87 1.98 -7.83
C ASN A 240 7.59 3.49 -7.82
N LEU A 241 6.37 3.90 -7.51
CA LEU A 241 5.97 5.30 -7.46
C LEU A 241 5.98 5.81 -6.01
N HIS A 242 6.80 6.82 -5.71
CA HIS A 242 6.95 7.36 -4.36
C HIS A 242 6.88 8.90 -4.35
N PRO A 243 5.67 9.48 -4.35
CA PRO A 243 5.49 10.86 -3.95
C PRO A 243 5.67 10.98 -2.43
N TRP A 244 6.58 11.88 -1.99
CA TRP A 244 6.88 12.14 -0.59
C TRP A 244 6.67 13.61 -0.26
N ALA A 245 5.94 13.92 0.81
CA ALA A 245 5.64 15.27 1.28
C ALA A 245 5.18 16.22 0.15
N SER A 246 4.45 15.66 -0.84
CA SER A 246 4.01 16.36 -2.04
C SER A 246 2.53 16.73 -1.97
N GLU A 247 2.13 17.74 -2.75
CA GLU A 247 0.79 18.31 -2.72
C GLU A 247 0.19 18.39 -4.13
N HIS A 248 -1.09 18.08 -4.25
CA HIS A 248 -1.82 18.02 -5.52
C HIS A 248 -1.17 17.04 -6.50
N VAL A 249 -1.27 15.75 -6.16
CA VAL A 249 -0.73 14.65 -6.97
C VAL A 249 -1.88 13.91 -7.64
N THR A 250 -1.84 13.80 -8.96
CA THR A 250 -2.79 13.01 -9.75
C THR A 250 -2.06 11.87 -10.43
N ILE A 251 -2.49 10.64 -10.20
CA ILE A 251 -1.98 9.41 -10.80
C ILE A 251 -3.16 8.71 -11.45
N ARG A 252 -3.16 8.60 -12.78
CA ARG A 252 -4.29 8.01 -13.49
C ARG A 252 -3.89 7.29 -14.77
N ASN A 253 -4.69 6.32 -15.13
CA ASN A 253 -4.50 5.54 -16.37
C ASN A 253 -3.14 4.82 -16.43
N VAL A 254 -2.42 4.70 -15.31
CA VAL A 254 -1.09 4.09 -15.28
C VAL A 254 -1.17 2.58 -15.08
N SER A 255 -0.13 1.88 -15.55
CA SER A 255 0.10 0.47 -15.25
C SER A 255 1.41 0.34 -14.45
N VAL A 256 1.34 -0.18 -13.23
CA VAL A 256 2.51 -0.36 -12.37
C VAL A 256 2.79 -1.85 -12.20
N ARG A 257 3.98 -2.30 -12.59
CA ARG A 257 4.32 -3.73 -12.61
C ARG A 257 5.67 -4.01 -11.98
N ASN A 258 5.69 -4.88 -11.00
CA ASN A 258 6.91 -5.46 -10.45
C ASN A 258 6.76 -6.97 -10.39
N PRO A 259 7.85 -7.76 -10.55
CA PRO A 259 7.75 -9.20 -10.38
C PRO A 259 7.17 -9.57 -9.02
N TRP A 260 6.29 -10.58 -8.97
CA TRP A 260 5.64 -11.05 -7.74
C TRP A 260 6.63 -11.46 -6.62
N PHE A 261 7.87 -11.74 -6.96
CA PHE A 261 8.95 -12.09 -6.04
C PHE A 261 9.83 -10.90 -5.63
N SER A 262 9.53 -9.69 -6.10
CA SER A 262 10.32 -8.49 -5.80
C SER A 262 10.13 -8.07 -4.35
N GLN A 263 11.23 -8.06 -3.59
CA GLN A 263 11.24 -7.53 -2.23
C GLN A 263 11.21 -6.01 -2.25
N ASN A 264 10.35 -5.39 -1.45
CA ASN A 264 10.03 -3.96 -1.50
C ASN A 264 9.63 -3.53 -2.93
N GLY A 265 8.93 -4.41 -3.62
CA GLY A 265 8.41 -4.15 -4.96
C GLY A 265 7.03 -3.53 -4.91
N ASP A 266 6.83 -2.58 -4.00
CA ASP A 266 5.58 -1.84 -3.80
C ASP A 266 5.20 -1.08 -5.09
N GLY A 267 3.91 -0.89 -5.30
CA GLY A 267 3.41 -0.22 -6.50
C GLY A 267 3.42 1.30 -6.37
N LEU A 268 2.73 1.79 -5.35
CA LEU A 268 2.58 3.22 -5.09
C LEU A 268 2.58 3.46 -3.58
N ASP A 269 3.55 4.20 -3.11
CA ASP A 269 3.66 4.65 -1.73
C ASP A 269 3.39 6.15 -1.63
N ILE A 270 2.18 6.51 -1.25
CA ILE A 270 1.80 7.90 -1.00
C ILE A 270 2.23 8.24 0.43
N GLU A 271 3.34 8.95 0.59
CA GLU A 271 3.91 9.21 1.90
C GLU A 271 3.86 10.71 2.25
N SER A 272 3.17 11.04 3.35
CA SER A 272 3.05 12.42 3.87
C SER A 272 2.51 13.42 2.83
N CYS A 273 1.65 12.97 1.91
CA CYS A 273 1.10 13.77 0.82
C CYS A 273 -0.31 14.25 1.12
N ARG A 274 -0.71 15.34 0.47
CA ARG A 274 -2.08 15.87 0.58
C ARG A 274 -2.67 16.25 -0.78
N HIS A 275 -4.00 16.16 -0.89
CA HIS A 275 -4.73 16.36 -2.14
C HIS A 275 -4.23 15.42 -3.24
N VAL A 276 -4.43 14.11 -3.02
CA VAL A 276 -3.99 13.07 -3.96
C VAL A 276 -5.20 12.39 -4.59
N VAL A 277 -5.15 12.20 -5.90
CA VAL A 277 -6.14 11.42 -6.67
C VAL A 277 -5.43 10.29 -7.39
N VAL A 278 -5.89 9.06 -7.16
CA VAL A 278 -5.44 7.86 -7.88
C VAL A 278 -6.66 7.24 -8.55
N GLU A 279 -6.66 7.14 -9.87
CA GLU A 279 -7.83 6.62 -10.59
C GLU A 279 -7.49 5.83 -11.85
N ASN A 280 -8.39 4.92 -12.25
CA ASN A 280 -8.30 4.16 -13.51
C ASN A 280 -6.94 3.48 -13.72
N SER A 281 -6.32 2.99 -12.66
CA SER A 281 -4.94 2.48 -12.71
C SER A 281 -4.85 1.01 -12.34
N VAL A 282 -3.81 0.34 -12.85
CA VAL A 282 -3.61 -1.09 -12.68
C VAL A 282 -2.28 -1.35 -11.99
N PHE A 283 -2.29 -2.19 -10.96
CA PHE A 283 -1.12 -2.58 -10.19
C PHE A 283 -0.96 -4.10 -10.19
N ASP A 284 0.24 -4.59 -10.52
CA ASP A 284 0.62 -6.00 -10.44
C ASP A 284 2.04 -6.08 -9.87
N VAL A 285 2.16 -6.36 -8.57
CA VAL A 285 3.37 -6.07 -7.81
C VAL A 285 3.76 -7.20 -6.84
N GLY A 286 4.93 -7.08 -6.23
CA GLY A 286 5.48 -8.10 -5.34
C GLY A 286 5.40 -7.74 -3.84
N ASP A 287 4.95 -6.54 -3.51
CA ASP A 287 4.74 -6.05 -2.15
C ASP A 287 3.42 -5.24 -2.09
N ASP A 288 3.25 -4.25 -1.24
CA ASP A 288 2.01 -3.48 -1.11
C ASP A 288 1.67 -2.75 -2.44
N ALA A 289 0.42 -2.85 -2.92
CA ALA A 289 0.08 -2.30 -4.23
C ALA A 289 -0.19 -0.79 -4.20
N ILE A 290 -1.12 -0.35 -3.36
CA ILE A 290 -1.42 1.07 -3.11
C ILE A 290 -1.32 1.30 -1.61
N CYS A 291 -0.30 2.00 -1.16
CA CYS A 291 0.02 2.15 0.25
C CYS A 291 0.06 3.62 0.69
N LEU A 292 -0.56 3.92 1.82
CA LEU A 292 -0.49 5.21 2.48
C LEU A 292 0.48 5.14 3.65
N LYS A 293 1.48 6.03 3.64
CA LYS A 293 2.51 6.14 4.67
C LYS A 293 2.64 7.60 5.14
N SER A 294 3.25 7.82 6.30
CA SER A 294 3.51 9.16 6.84
C SER A 294 4.66 9.16 7.86
N GLY A 295 5.78 8.58 7.46
CA GLY A 295 6.98 8.50 8.30
C GLY A 295 6.92 7.41 9.37
N LYS A 296 8.06 7.16 10.01
CA LYS A 296 8.28 6.04 10.92
C LYS A 296 8.80 6.49 12.28
N ASP A 297 8.22 5.95 13.35
CA ASP A 297 8.65 6.11 14.74
C ASP A 297 8.79 7.59 15.15
N ALA A 298 9.78 7.93 15.98
CA ALA A 298 10.01 9.29 16.47
C ALA A 298 10.23 10.29 15.32
N GLU A 299 11.03 9.94 14.32
CA GLU A 299 11.31 10.82 13.17
C GLU A 299 10.03 11.18 12.39
N GLY A 300 9.13 10.20 12.19
CA GLY A 300 7.84 10.45 11.54
C GLY A 300 6.89 11.30 12.39
N ARG A 301 6.87 11.08 13.72
CA ARG A 301 6.07 11.90 14.65
C ARG A 301 6.59 13.35 14.71
N GLU A 302 7.91 13.54 14.77
CA GLU A 302 8.54 14.87 14.78
C GLU A 302 8.30 15.63 13.47
N LEU A 303 8.36 14.94 12.32
CA LEU A 303 8.01 15.52 11.02
C LEU A 303 6.55 15.98 10.99
N GLY A 304 5.64 15.21 11.59
CA GLY A 304 4.24 15.56 11.81
C GLY A 304 3.43 15.83 10.54
N LEU A 305 3.84 15.28 9.41
CA LEU A 305 3.16 15.44 8.11
C LEU A 305 2.26 14.23 7.82
N PRO A 306 0.94 14.37 7.93
CA PRO A 306 0.02 13.30 7.62
C PRO A 306 -0.12 13.07 6.11
N SER A 307 -0.60 11.87 5.73
CA SER A 307 -1.22 11.64 4.44
C SER A 307 -2.72 11.92 4.54
N GLU A 308 -3.22 12.93 3.78
CA GLU A 308 -4.59 13.41 3.94
C GLU A 308 -5.23 13.95 2.66
N TYR A 309 -6.58 13.96 2.64
CA TYR A 309 -7.37 14.40 1.48
C TYR A 309 -7.05 13.57 0.24
N ILE A 310 -7.21 12.24 0.35
CA ILE A 310 -6.82 11.27 -0.65
C ILE A 310 -8.06 10.58 -1.21
N THR A 311 -8.18 10.53 -2.54
CA THR A 311 -9.18 9.75 -3.27
C THR A 311 -8.49 8.68 -4.11
N ILE A 312 -8.91 7.43 -3.95
CA ILE A 312 -8.46 6.28 -4.74
C ILE A 312 -9.71 5.61 -5.31
N ARG A 313 -9.81 5.50 -6.64
CA ARG A 313 -11.00 4.92 -7.27
C ARG A 313 -10.72 4.24 -8.59
N ASP A 314 -11.60 3.33 -8.99
CA ASP A 314 -11.56 2.66 -10.29
C ASP A 314 -10.20 1.96 -10.54
N CYS A 315 -9.57 1.44 -9.49
CA CYS A 315 -8.27 0.78 -9.59
C CYS A 315 -8.40 -0.74 -9.53
N THR A 316 -7.53 -1.43 -10.28
CA THR A 316 -7.42 -2.89 -10.24
C THR A 316 -6.04 -3.30 -9.74
N VAL A 317 -6.01 -4.22 -8.77
CA VAL A 317 -4.77 -4.78 -8.24
C VAL A 317 -4.73 -6.27 -8.55
N TYR A 318 -3.64 -6.70 -9.19
CA TYR A 318 -3.29 -8.10 -9.39
C TYR A 318 -2.07 -8.43 -8.54
N HIS A 319 -2.19 -9.39 -7.60
CA HIS A 319 -1.14 -9.76 -6.65
C HIS A 319 -0.72 -8.59 -5.72
N GLY A 320 0.31 -8.82 -4.95
CA GLY A 320 0.82 -7.89 -3.94
C GLY A 320 0.48 -8.31 -2.51
N HIS A 321 1.24 -7.80 -1.54
CA HIS A 321 1.02 -8.10 -0.13
C HIS A 321 -0.23 -7.44 0.45
N GLY A 322 -0.76 -6.43 -0.22
CA GLY A 322 -2.03 -5.79 0.10
C GLY A 322 -2.60 -5.02 -1.09
N GLY A 323 -3.92 -5.07 -1.31
CA GLY A 323 -4.58 -4.33 -2.38
C GLY A 323 -4.58 -2.83 -2.09
N PHE A 324 -5.20 -2.45 -0.97
CA PHE A 324 -5.10 -1.12 -0.37
C PHE A 324 -4.52 -1.24 1.04
N VAL A 325 -3.53 -0.44 1.36
CA VAL A 325 -2.74 -0.56 2.58
C VAL A 325 -2.60 0.79 3.29
N ILE A 326 -2.70 0.78 4.62
CA ILE A 326 -2.26 1.89 5.47
C ILE A 326 -1.18 1.35 6.41
N GLY A 327 -0.02 1.97 6.37
CA GLY A 327 1.12 1.64 7.22
C GLY A 327 2.11 0.63 6.63
N SER A 328 2.98 0.07 7.48
CA SER A 328 3.17 0.30 8.94
C SER A 328 3.74 1.68 9.30
N GLU A 329 4.38 2.37 8.40
CA GLU A 329 5.00 3.70 8.57
C GLU A 329 3.91 4.77 8.50
N MET A 330 3.18 5.01 9.62
CA MET A 330 2.05 5.95 9.67
C MET A 330 2.14 6.93 10.84
N SER A 331 3.36 7.22 11.29
CA SER A 331 3.63 7.98 12.52
C SER A 331 3.19 9.44 12.45
N GLY A 332 3.15 10.05 11.25
CA GLY A 332 2.58 11.39 11.03
C GLY A 332 1.05 11.42 10.92
N GLY A 333 0.41 10.25 10.89
CA GLY A 333 -1.05 10.11 10.75
C GLY A 333 -1.54 9.93 9.31
N VAL A 334 -2.75 9.34 9.18
CA VAL A 334 -3.47 9.19 7.90
C VAL A 334 -4.93 9.54 8.15
N ARG A 335 -5.50 10.46 7.37
CA ARG A 335 -6.90 10.89 7.55
C ARG A 335 -7.52 11.43 6.27
N HIS A 336 -8.85 11.54 6.28
CA HIS A 336 -9.61 12.07 5.15
C HIS A 336 -9.30 11.27 3.86
N VAL A 337 -9.52 9.95 3.91
CA VAL A 337 -9.26 9.04 2.79
C VAL A 337 -10.56 8.46 2.27
N ARG A 338 -10.74 8.44 0.96
CA ARG A 338 -11.85 7.82 0.24
C ARG A 338 -11.31 6.80 -0.74
N VAL A 339 -11.78 5.56 -0.63
CA VAL A 339 -11.42 4.46 -1.55
C VAL A 339 -12.70 3.87 -2.09
N SER A 340 -12.87 3.80 -3.40
CA SER A 340 -14.07 3.26 -3.99
C SER A 340 -13.84 2.54 -5.32
N ASP A 341 -14.78 1.65 -5.66
CA ASP A 341 -14.86 1.03 -6.98
C ASP A 341 -13.58 0.30 -7.40
N CYS A 342 -12.88 -0.32 -6.43
CA CYS A 342 -11.64 -1.02 -6.66
C CYS A 342 -11.82 -2.54 -6.68
N THR A 343 -10.97 -3.21 -7.47
CA THR A 343 -10.96 -4.68 -7.60
C THR A 343 -9.59 -5.23 -7.22
N PHE A 344 -9.54 -6.20 -6.29
CA PHE A 344 -8.32 -6.87 -5.85
C PHE A 344 -8.39 -8.37 -6.17
N ILE A 345 -7.39 -8.89 -6.87
CA ILE A 345 -7.38 -10.28 -7.36
C ILE A 345 -6.04 -10.93 -7.00
N GLY A 346 -6.09 -11.96 -6.17
CA GLY A 346 -4.89 -12.74 -5.80
C GLY A 346 -3.88 -11.99 -4.92
N THR A 347 -4.29 -10.91 -4.24
CA THR A 347 -3.45 -10.26 -3.23
C THR A 347 -3.34 -11.13 -1.98
N ASP A 348 -2.25 -11.01 -1.23
CA ASP A 348 -2.15 -11.70 0.06
C ASP A 348 -3.25 -11.23 1.01
N ILE A 349 -3.46 -9.92 1.11
CA ILE A 349 -4.51 -9.29 1.91
C ILE A 349 -5.28 -8.29 1.02
N GLY A 350 -6.60 -8.21 1.18
CA GLY A 350 -7.40 -7.26 0.41
C GLY A 350 -7.26 -5.82 0.93
N LEU A 351 -7.88 -5.51 2.07
CA LEU A 351 -7.75 -4.24 2.80
C LEU A 351 -6.85 -4.46 4.02
N ARG A 352 -5.73 -3.76 4.07
CA ARG A 352 -4.69 -4.00 5.07
C ARG A 352 -4.36 -2.76 5.87
N PHE A 353 -4.61 -2.81 7.19
CA PHE A 353 -4.25 -1.76 8.14
C PHE A 353 -3.21 -2.33 9.10
N LYS A 354 -1.99 -1.80 9.08
CA LYS A 354 -0.88 -2.35 9.85
C LYS A 354 -0.12 -1.26 10.61
N SER A 355 0.22 -1.56 11.85
CA SER A 355 1.06 -0.72 12.70
C SER A 355 1.75 -1.55 13.77
N ALA A 356 2.51 -0.91 14.63
CA ALA A 356 3.15 -1.51 15.79
C ALA A 356 3.32 -0.46 16.89
N ARG A 357 3.49 -0.91 18.14
CA ARG A 357 4.01 -0.05 19.21
C ARG A 357 5.32 0.59 18.77
N GLY A 358 5.58 1.83 19.17
CA GLY A 358 6.69 2.64 18.68
C GLY A 358 6.31 3.57 17.52
N ARG A 359 5.32 3.20 16.69
CA ARG A 359 4.87 4.05 15.58
C ARG A 359 4.17 5.31 16.06
N GLY A 360 3.23 5.19 17.01
CA GLY A 360 2.32 6.28 17.34
C GLY A 360 1.43 6.65 16.13
N GLY A 361 1.04 7.91 16.03
CA GLY A 361 0.21 8.42 14.95
C GLY A 361 -1.27 8.03 15.05
N VAL A 362 -2.11 8.71 14.26
CA VAL A 362 -3.57 8.49 14.24
C VAL A 362 -4.03 8.21 12.82
N VAL A 363 -4.78 7.12 12.66
CA VAL A 363 -5.51 6.79 11.42
C VAL A 363 -7.00 6.99 11.70
N GLU A 364 -7.64 7.94 10.98
CA GLU A 364 -9.04 8.30 11.21
C GLU A 364 -9.72 8.85 9.96
N ASP A 365 -11.05 8.89 9.96
CA ASP A 365 -11.88 9.33 8.82
C ASP A 365 -11.47 8.63 7.52
N ILE A 366 -11.52 7.30 7.56
CA ILE A 366 -11.28 6.45 6.40
C ILE A 366 -12.61 5.88 5.92
N GLN A 367 -12.96 6.12 4.68
CA GLN A 367 -14.16 5.56 4.06
C GLN A 367 -13.78 4.72 2.84
N ILE A 368 -14.22 3.46 2.85
CA ILE A 368 -13.95 2.47 1.79
C ILE A 368 -15.28 1.90 1.36
N GLU A 369 -15.56 1.91 0.06
CA GLU A 369 -16.84 1.40 -0.44
C GLU A 369 -16.74 0.78 -1.83
N ARG A 370 -17.64 -0.16 -2.12
CA ARG A 370 -17.72 -0.85 -3.42
C ARG A 370 -16.40 -1.50 -3.82
N ILE A 371 -15.90 -2.39 -2.93
CA ILE A 371 -14.67 -3.15 -3.15
C ILE A 371 -15.00 -4.59 -3.54
N TYR A 372 -14.37 -5.05 -4.61
CA TYR A 372 -14.54 -6.40 -5.15
C TYR A 372 -13.25 -7.18 -5.02
N MET A 373 -13.30 -8.33 -4.35
CA MET A 373 -12.13 -9.15 -4.07
C MET A 373 -12.32 -10.57 -4.58
N LYS A 374 -11.25 -11.15 -5.12
CA LYS A 374 -11.26 -12.54 -5.56
C LYS A 374 -9.94 -13.23 -5.26
N ASP A 375 -10.02 -14.47 -4.77
CA ASP A 375 -8.86 -15.33 -4.53
C ASP A 375 -7.80 -14.65 -3.62
N ILE A 376 -8.25 -14.03 -2.54
CA ILE A 376 -7.39 -13.43 -1.51
C ILE A 376 -6.72 -14.55 -0.72
N ILE A 377 -5.38 -14.48 -0.61
CA ILE A 377 -4.60 -15.61 -0.06
C ILE A 377 -4.77 -15.74 1.44
N MET A 378 -4.82 -14.62 2.16
CA MET A 378 -4.91 -14.55 3.62
C MET A 378 -6.22 -13.88 4.04
N GLU A 379 -6.19 -12.65 4.51
CA GLU A 379 -7.36 -11.95 5.03
C GLU A 379 -8.00 -11.05 3.97
N ALA A 380 -9.33 -11.11 3.82
CA ALA A 380 -10.03 -10.12 3.00
C ALA A 380 -9.89 -8.70 3.59
N ILE A 381 -10.01 -8.59 4.91
CA ILE A 381 -9.81 -7.34 5.66
C ILE A 381 -8.95 -7.65 6.88
N SER A 382 -7.89 -6.87 7.11
CA SER A 382 -6.94 -7.07 8.21
C SER A 382 -6.58 -5.77 8.92
N PHE A 383 -6.70 -5.78 10.26
CA PHE A 383 -6.17 -4.76 11.16
C PHE A 383 -5.16 -5.44 12.10
N SER A 384 -3.86 -5.13 11.97
CA SER A 384 -2.80 -5.74 12.77
C SER A 384 -1.89 -4.69 13.38
N PHE A 385 -1.85 -4.63 14.73
CA PHE A 385 -1.01 -3.68 15.47
C PHE A 385 0.21 -4.35 16.11
N PHE A 386 0.56 -5.54 15.63
CA PHE A 386 1.74 -6.32 16.03
C PHE A 386 2.67 -6.56 14.85
N TYR A 387 2.67 -5.66 13.85
CA TYR A 387 3.48 -5.79 12.65
C TYR A 387 4.97 -5.83 13.00
N ALA A 388 5.70 -6.81 12.42
CA ALA A 388 7.14 -7.03 12.63
C ALA A 388 7.59 -7.44 14.04
N ASN A 389 6.70 -7.59 15.02
CA ASN A 389 7.06 -8.16 16.31
C ASN A 389 7.17 -9.68 16.17
N GLN A 390 8.39 -10.20 16.26
CA GLN A 390 8.75 -11.63 16.08
C GLN A 390 8.22 -12.57 17.16
N GLU A 391 7.52 -12.11 18.15
CA GLU A 391 6.94 -12.95 19.20
C GLU A 391 5.57 -13.50 18.77
N GLY A 392 5.64 -14.39 17.85
CA GLY A 392 4.88 -15.63 17.69
C GLY A 392 3.39 -15.68 18.02
N SER A 393 2.54 -14.67 17.77
CA SER A 393 1.12 -14.93 17.73
C SER A 393 0.39 -14.03 16.72
N ALA A 394 -0.21 -14.65 15.72
CA ALA A 394 -1.21 -14.02 14.86
C ALA A 394 -2.45 -13.50 15.63
N ARG A 395 -2.48 -13.65 16.95
CA ARG A 395 -3.61 -13.29 17.84
C ARG A 395 -3.32 -12.15 18.80
N GLY A 396 -2.17 -11.46 18.69
CA GLY A 396 -1.83 -10.40 19.63
C GLY A 396 -1.50 -10.93 21.05
N SER A 397 -0.92 -10.05 21.87
CA SER A 397 -0.67 -10.30 23.28
C SER A 397 -1.72 -9.57 24.12
N ASP A 398 -2.26 -10.23 25.16
CA ASP A 398 -3.15 -9.61 26.16
C ASP A 398 -2.36 -8.73 27.16
N LEU A 399 -1.05 -8.60 26.99
CA LEU A 399 -0.22 -7.77 27.86
C LEU A 399 -0.36 -6.30 27.47
N SER A 400 -1.04 -5.55 28.34
CA SER A 400 -1.19 -4.11 28.20
C SER A 400 0.11 -3.37 28.53
N GLN A 401 0.39 -2.28 27.81
CA GLN A 401 1.48 -1.36 28.09
C GLN A 401 0.94 0.02 28.44
N GLU A 402 1.79 0.91 28.92
CA GLU A 402 1.41 2.30 29.16
C GLU A 402 1.16 3.02 27.82
N ILE A 403 0.06 3.77 27.75
CA ILE A 403 -0.25 4.58 26.57
C ILE A 403 0.70 5.77 26.51
N SER A 404 1.33 5.96 25.36
CA SER A 404 2.25 7.07 25.11
C SER A 404 2.07 7.61 23.70
N GLU A 405 2.89 8.57 23.28
CA GLU A 405 2.95 9.07 21.89
C GLU A 405 3.35 7.98 20.89
N GLU A 406 3.94 6.89 21.37
CA GLU A 406 4.34 5.73 20.58
C GLU A 406 3.21 4.74 20.32
N THR A 407 2.06 4.94 20.97
CA THR A 407 0.91 4.04 20.84
C THR A 407 0.07 4.43 19.63
N PRO A 408 -0.04 3.60 18.59
CA PRO A 408 -0.83 3.92 17.40
C PRO A 408 -2.33 3.90 17.70
N VAL A 409 -3.07 4.79 17.05
CA VAL A 409 -4.52 4.91 17.19
C VAL A 409 -5.19 4.73 15.84
N PHE A 410 -6.15 3.80 15.75
CA PHE A 410 -7.01 3.61 14.58
C PHE A 410 -8.47 3.76 15.00
N ARG A 411 -9.19 4.69 14.36
CA ARG A 411 -10.59 4.99 14.69
C ARG A 411 -11.35 5.55 13.50
N ASP A 412 -12.68 5.55 13.61
CA ASP A 412 -13.59 6.17 12.62
C ASP A 412 -13.35 5.66 11.20
N ILE A 413 -13.37 4.32 11.04
CA ILE A 413 -13.16 3.65 9.77
C ILE A 413 -14.48 3.02 9.31
N ARG A 414 -14.90 3.31 8.08
CA ARG A 414 -16.11 2.77 7.47
C ARG A 414 -15.78 1.97 6.23
N ILE A 415 -16.23 0.73 6.19
CA ILE A 415 -16.04 -0.20 5.07
C ILE A 415 -17.42 -0.69 4.64
N LEU A 416 -17.84 -0.31 3.45
CA LEU A 416 -19.20 -0.50 2.95
C LEU A 416 -19.19 -1.23 1.61
N ASP A 417 -20.21 -2.04 1.32
CA ASP A 417 -20.40 -2.65 0.00
C ASP A 417 -19.20 -3.47 -0.47
N VAL A 418 -18.75 -4.42 0.35
CA VAL A 418 -17.61 -5.29 0.01
C VAL A 418 -18.08 -6.67 -0.41
N VAL A 419 -17.55 -7.15 -1.52
CA VAL A 419 -17.75 -8.53 -2.00
C VAL A 419 -16.39 -9.23 -2.08
N CYS A 420 -16.25 -10.36 -1.40
CA CYS A 420 -15.04 -11.19 -1.45
C CYS A 420 -15.38 -12.63 -1.83
N ALA A 421 -14.97 -13.04 -3.02
CA ALA A 421 -15.12 -14.39 -3.54
C ALA A 421 -13.84 -15.21 -3.29
N GLY A 422 -13.64 -15.63 -2.04
CA GLY A 422 -12.51 -16.45 -1.59
C GLY A 422 -11.46 -15.70 -0.81
N ALA A 423 -11.30 -16.09 0.46
CA ALA A 423 -10.22 -15.68 1.34
C ALA A 423 -9.90 -16.78 2.36
N ASP A 424 -8.74 -16.73 3.00
CA ASP A 424 -8.49 -17.58 4.16
C ASP A 424 -9.33 -17.13 5.36
N THR A 425 -9.33 -15.84 5.65
CA THR A 425 -10.07 -15.24 6.78
C THR A 425 -10.90 -14.04 6.31
N ALA A 426 -12.16 -13.99 6.73
CA ALA A 426 -13.07 -12.92 6.34
C ALA A 426 -12.65 -11.55 6.90
N LEU A 427 -12.32 -11.50 8.19
CA LEU A 427 -11.81 -10.31 8.89
C LEU A 427 -10.91 -10.75 10.03
N LEU A 428 -9.72 -10.18 10.09
CA LEU A 428 -8.82 -10.30 11.23
C LEU A 428 -8.61 -8.94 11.89
N VAL A 429 -8.86 -8.87 13.19
CA VAL A 429 -8.50 -7.71 14.02
C VAL A 429 -7.60 -8.17 15.16
N SER A 430 -6.40 -7.61 15.21
CA SER A 430 -5.42 -7.78 16.29
C SER A 430 -5.07 -6.40 16.84
N GLY A 431 -5.96 -5.84 17.68
CA GLY A 431 -5.78 -4.56 18.35
C GLY A 431 -4.82 -4.63 19.54
N LEU A 432 -4.42 -3.49 20.07
CA LEU A 432 -3.65 -3.41 21.32
C LEU A 432 -4.58 -3.45 22.52
N PRO A 433 -4.22 -4.16 23.60
CA PRO A 433 -5.04 -4.18 24.84
C PRO A 433 -5.22 -2.78 25.44
N GLU A 434 -4.16 -1.97 25.46
CA GLU A 434 -4.18 -0.60 25.97
C GLU A 434 -4.86 0.40 25.04
N GLN A 435 -4.80 0.17 23.72
CA GLN A 435 -5.40 1.04 22.69
C GLN A 435 -6.13 0.19 21.65
N PRO A 436 -7.33 -0.30 21.98
CA PRO A 436 -8.13 -1.12 21.06
C PRO A 436 -8.49 -0.39 19.79
N LEU A 437 -8.70 -1.14 18.69
CA LEU A 437 -9.32 -0.62 17.48
C LEU A 437 -10.70 -0.04 17.83
N ASP A 438 -11.01 1.21 17.40
CA ASP A 438 -12.20 1.92 17.85
C ASP A 438 -13.09 2.40 16.70
N GLY A 439 -14.41 2.25 16.84
CA GLY A 439 -15.39 2.88 15.95
C GLY A 439 -15.29 2.39 14.50
N VAL A 440 -15.14 1.11 14.26
CA VAL A 440 -15.13 0.51 12.91
C VAL A 440 -16.54 0.06 12.53
N ILE A 441 -16.98 0.46 11.36
CA ILE A 441 -18.27 0.07 10.77
C ILE A 441 -18.00 -0.74 9.51
N ILE A 442 -18.52 -1.97 9.46
CA ILE A 442 -18.52 -2.83 8.28
C ILE A 442 -19.97 -3.13 7.92
N GLN A 443 -20.41 -2.72 6.75
CA GLN A 443 -21.80 -2.86 6.35
C GLN A 443 -21.93 -3.35 4.90
N ARG A 444 -22.93 -4.20 4.64
CA ARG A 444 -23.18 -4.82 3.34
C ARG A 444 -21.94 -5.58 2.85
N TYR A 445 -21.50 -6.51 3.70
CA TYR A 445 -20.34 -7.35 3.43
C TYR A 445 -20.78 -8.77 3.02
N ASN A 446 -20.42 -9.17 1.79
CA ASN A 446 -20.64 -10.51 1.27
C ASN A 446 -19.29 -11.22 1.11
N VAL A 447 -19.09 -12.34 1.84
CA VAL A 447 -17.78 -13.00 1.88
C VAL A 447 -17.87 -14.52 1.85
N GLN A 448 -16.98 -15.12 1.08
CA GLN A 448 -16.67 -16.55 1.13
C GLN A 448 -15.24 -16.71 1.67
N ALA A 449 -15.08 -17.42 2.79
CA ALA A 449 -13.76 -17.61 3.39
C ALA A 449 -13.67 -18.96 4.13
N ARG A 450 -12.43 -19.40 4.41
CA ARG A 450 -12.21 -20.57 5.24
C ARG A 450 -12.59 -20.26 6.69
N SER A 451 -12.08 -19.19 7.26
CA SER A 451 -12.34 -18.72 8.63
C SER A 451 -13.22 -17.47 8.62
N GLY A 452 -14.05 -17.33 9.65
CA GLY A 452 -14.93 -16.19 9.81
C GLY A 452 -14.23 -14.93 10.29
N ILE A 453 -14.96 -14.10 11.03
CA ILE A 453 -14.48 -12.87 11.64
C ILE A 453 -13.79 -13.22 12.95
N GLN A 454 -12.53 -12.85 13.07
CA GLN A 454 -11.71 -13.01 14.28
C GLN A 454 -11.28 -11.63 14.77
N CYS A 455 -11.76 -11.22 15.94
CA CYS A 455 -11.53 -9.89 16.46
C CYS A 455 -11.02 -9.95 17.89
N ALA A 456 -9.85 -9.38 18.12
CA ALA A 456 -9.27 -9.20 19.44
C ALA A 456 -8.96 -7.73 19.71
N HIS A 457 -9.31 -7.26 20.92
CA HIS A 457 -9.08 -5.90 21.39
C HIS A 457 -9.68 -4.83 20.47
N ALA A 458 -11.00 -4.85 20.35
CA ALA A 458 -11.76 -3.82 19.63
C ALA A 458 -12.88 -3.26 20.52
N LYS A 459 -13.26 -2.01 20.25
CA LYS A 459 -14.40 -1.35 20.86
C LYS A 459 -15.23 -0.63 19.81
N HIS A 460 -16.55 -0.58 20.07
CA HIS A 460 -17.54 0.04 19.18
C HIS A 460 -17.43 -0.48 17.72
N LEU A 461 -17.26 -1.80 17.57
CA LEU A 461 -17.27 -2.47 16.27
C LEU A 461 -18.72 -2.70 15.86
N HIS A 462 -19.13 -2.17 14.71
CA HIS A 462 -20.47 -2.41 14.16
C HIS A 462 -20.38 -3.20 12.86
N ILE A 463 -20.98 -4.41 12.82
CA ILE A 463 -21.08 -5.24 11.64
C ILE A 463 -22.55 -5.40 11.29
N ALA A 464 -22.95 -4.90 10.12
CA ALA A 464 -24.32 -4.93 9.66
C ALA A 464 -24.44 -5.53 8.26
N GLU A 465 -25.55 -6.19 7.99
CA GLU A 465 -25.86 -6.77 6.67
C GLU A 465 -24.72 -7.67 6.15
N LEU A 466 -24.25 -8.60 7.01
CA LEU A 466 -23.21 -9.56 6.65
C LEU A 466 -23.85 -10.81 6.01
N GLN A 467 -23.34 -11.19 4.84
CA GLN A 467 -23.61 -12.50 4.22
C GLN A 467 -22.29 -13.28 4.14
N ALA A 468 -22.18 -14.38 4.87
CA ALA A 468 -20.94 -15.11 4.95
C ALA A 468 -21.09 -16.62 4.76
N GLN A 469 -20.20 -17.20 3.98
CA GLN A 469 -20.02 -18.64 3.81
C GLN A 469 -18.66 -19.04 4.38
N ILE A 470 -18.68 -19.73 5.53
CA ILE A 470 -17.48 -20.07 6.30
C ILE A 470 -17.35 -21.59 6.43
N THR A 471 -16.15 -22.12 6.22
CA THR A 471 -15.89 -23.57 6.21
C THR A 471 -15.20 -24.08 7.46
N GLU A 472 -14.67 -23.20 8.34
CA GLU A 472 -14.04 -23.57 9.60
C GLU A 472 -14.39 -22.61 10.73
N GLY A 473 -14.63 -23.14 11.93
CA GLY A 473 -14.86 -22.40 13.17
C GLY A 473 -16.19 -21.64 13.24
N PRO A 474 -16.32 -20.72 14.21
CA PRO A 474 -17.50 -19.86 14.36
C PRO A 474 -17.53 -18.78 13.26
N LEU A 475 -18.74 -18.25 12.98
CA LEU A 475 -18.84 -17.12 12.04
C LEU A 475 -18.18 -15.86 12.58
N VAL A 476 -18.41 -15.54 13.85
CA VAL A 476 -17.81 -14.39 14.53
C VAL A 476 -17.18 -14.85 15.86
N HIS A 477 -15.93 -14.52 16.06
CA HIS A 477 -15.24 -14.69 17.35
C HIS A 477 -14.75 -13.32 17.85
N LEU A 478 -15.26 -12.90 19.01
CA LEU A 478 -14.88 -11.66 19.69
C LEU A 478 -14.10 -11.99 20.95
N HIS A 479 -12.85 -11.51 21.06
CA HIS A 479 -11.98 -11.69 22.22
C HIS A 479 -11.60 -10.32 22.78
N GLN A 480 -11.86 -10.09 24.09
CA GLN A 480 -11.57 -8.79 24.75
C GLN A 480 -12.21 -7.59 24.03
N CYS A 481 -13.45 -7.75 23.53
CA CYS A 481 -14.15 -6.71 22.77
C CYS A 481 -15.22 -6.02 23.63
N LYS A 482 -15.41 -4.69 23.42
CA LYS A 482 -16.37 -3.87 24.16
C LYS A 482 -17.31 -3.13 23.21
N GLY A 483 -18.62 -3.20 23.46
CA GLY A 483 -19.62 -2.43 22.71
C GLY A 483 -19.72 -2.85 21.25
N ALA A 484 -19.52 -4.11 20.91
CA ALA A 484 -19.70 -4.60 19.55
C ALA A 484 -21.18 -4.80 19.23
N GLU A 485 -21.61 -4.38 18.04
CA GLU A 485 -22.97 -4.57 17.53
C GLU A 485 -22.98 -5.44 16.28
N LEU A 486 -23.81 -6.49 16.28
CA LEU A 486 -24.03 -7.39 15.15
C LEU A 486 -25.49 -7.26 14.72
N GLU A 487 -25.75 -6.88 13.47
CA GLU A 487 -27.08 -6.63 12.94
C GLU A 487 -27.26 -7.28 11.57
N SER A 488 -28.39 -7.96 11.35
CA SER A 488 -28.73 -8.62 10.07
C SER A 488 -27.60 -9.55 9.56
N ILE A 489 -27.16 -10.44 10.41
CA ILE A 489 -26.09 -11.38 10.10
C ILE A 489 -26.67 -12.65 9.43
N GLN A 490 -26.31 -12.94 8.20
CA GLN A 490 -26.69 -14.13 7.46
C GLN A 490 -25.51 -15.10 7.31
N GLY A 491 -25.72 -16.36 7.59
CA GLY A 491 -24.69 -17.40 7.60
C GLY A 491 -24.52 -18.03 8.97
N LYS A 492 -23.64 -19.00 9.06
CA LYS A 492 -23.25 -19.69 10.30
C LYS A 492 -21.80 -20.18 10.15
N GLY A 493 -21.10 -20.34 11.26
CA GLY A 493 -19.82 -21.04 11.25
C GLY A 493 -19.96 -22.50 10.84
N ALA A 494 -18.89 -23.12 10.42
CA ALA A 494 -18.86 -24.54 10.08
C ALA A 494 -19.23 -25.45 11.26
N ASP A 495 -18.97 -24.99 12.47
CA ASP A 495 -19.32 -25.65 13.73
C ASP A 495 -20.74 -25.31 14.24
N GLY A 496 -21.53 -24.60 13.44
CA GLY A 496 -22.90 -24.20 13.75
C GLY A 496 -23.01 -22.94 14.62
N ARG A 497 -21.89 -22.39 15.10
CA ARG A 497 -21.88 -21.18 15.95
C ARG A 497 -21.96 -19.91 15.12
N LEU A 498 -22.87 -19.03 15.50
CA LEU A 498 -22.92 -17.66 15.00
C LEU A 498 -21.85 -16.81 15.69
N LEU A 499 -21.80 -16.87 17.03
CA LEU A 499 -20.96 -16.00 17.82
C LEU A 499 -20.25 -16.78 18.92
N MET A 500 -18.96 -16.54 19.07
CA MET A 500 -18.15 -16.94 20.21
C MET A 500 -17.60 -15.69 20.88
N VAL A 501 -17.79 -15.54 22.18
CA VAL A 501 -17.23 -14.42 22.97
C VAL A 501 -16.30 -14.99 24.02
N THR A 502 -15.06 -14.46 24.07
CA THR A 502 -14.03 -14.85 25.03
C THR A 502 -13.34 -13.63 25.62
N GLY A 503 -12.57 -13.82 26.71
CA GLY A 503 -11.83 -12.76 27.38
C GLY A 503 -12.65 -12.03 28.45
N HIS A 504 -12.04 -11.85 29.61
CA HIS A 504 -12.69 -11.33 30.83
C HIS A 504 -13.13 -9.87 30.73
N GLU A 505 -12.58 -9.09 29.80
CA GLU A 505 -12.97 -7.70 29.58
C GLU A 505 -14.08 -7.52 28.54
N SER A 506 -14.49 -8.59 27.86
CA SER A 506 -15.59 -8.52 26.89
C SER A 506 -16.87 -8.05 27.56
N ALA A 507 -17.53 -7.04 26.98
CA ALA A 507 -18.72 -6.42 27.55
C ALA A 507 -19.60 -5.72 26.50
N GLY A 508 -20.91 -5.68 26.73
CA GLY A 508 -21.86 -4.90 25.93
C GLY A 508 -21.96 -5.34 24.47
N ILE A 509 -21.92 -6.62 24.21
CA ILE A 509 -22.08 -7.19 22.87
C ILE A 509 -23.58 -7.23 22.54
N VAL A 510 -24.00 -6.52 21.52
CA VAL A 510 -25.40 -6.44 21.07
C VAL A 510 -25.59 -7.28 19.82
N CYS A 511 -26.54 -8.22 19.88
CA CYS A 511 -27.02 -8.94 18.70
C CYS A 511 -28.46 -8.49 18.44
N ARG A 512 -28.68 -7.83 17.28
CA ARG A 512 -30.03 -7.42 16.85
C ARG A 512 -30.64 -8.53 16.01
N GLU A 513 -31.78 -9.02 16.44
CA GLU A 513 -32.53 -10.04 15.73
C GLU A 513 -33.37 -9.35 14.65
N GLY A 514 -33.05 -9.58 13.39
CA GLY A 514 -33.78 -9.01 12.25
C GLY A 514 -34.46 -10.02 11.33
N ASP A 515 -34.18 -11.34 11.44
CA ASP A 515 -34.72 -12.33 10.51
C ASP A 515 -34.98 -13.69 11.16
N ALA A 516 -36.03 -14.35 10.67
CA ALA A 516 -36.53 -15.70 11.08
C ALA A 516 -35.50 -16.83 10.94
N GLU A 517 -34.32 -16.61 10.40
CA GLU A 517 -33.24 -17.59 10.28
C GLU A 517 -32.31 -17.68 11.51
N THR A 518 -32.53 -16.88 12.56
CA THR A 518 -31.75 -16.94 13.81
C THR A 518 -32.19 -18.08 14.75
N GLU A 519 -33.31 -18.75 14.50
CA GLU A 519 -33.71 -19.92 15.26
C GLU A 519 -32.74 -21.09 15.00
N GLY A 520 -31.96 -21.45 16.05
CA GLY A 520 -31.02 -22.57 16.03
C GLY A 520 -29.54 -22.20 15.92
N ARG A 521 -29.19 -20.93 15.84
CA ARG A 521 -27.77 -20.48 15.85
C ARG A 521 -27.19 -20.47 17.25
N GLN A 522 -26.05 -21.13 17.43
CA GLN A 522 -25.43 -21.24 18.76
C GLN A 522 -24.57 -19.99 19.03
N ILE A 523 -24.82 -19.38 20.18
CA ILE A 523 -23.92 -18.40 20.80
C ILE A 523 -23.19 -19.08 21.94
N SER A 524 -21.86 -19.02 21.93
CA SER A 524 -21.02 -19.57 23.01
C SER A 524 -20.27 -18.44 23.72
N VAL A 525 -20.15 -18.57 25.03
CA VAL A 525 -19.46 -17.61 25.89
C VAL A 525 -18.42 -18.36 26.69
N GLY A 526 -17.19 -17.87 26.71
CA GLY A 526 -16.08 -18.45 27.49
C GLY A 526 -16.36 -18.38 28.99
N PRO A 527 -15.83 -19.33 29.78
CA PRO A 527 -16.07 -19.38 31.22
C PRO A 527 -15.52 -18.16 31.99
N GLU A 528 -14.56 -17.47 31.44
CA GLU A 528 -13.93 -16.24 31.96
C GLU A 528 -14.76 -14.99 31.73
N VAL A 529 -15.76 -15.04 30.86
CA VAL A 529 -16.60 -13.89 30.47
C VAL A 529 -17.72 -13.68 31.50
N ARG A 530 -17.97 -12.42 31.87
CA ARG A 530 -19.02 -12.08 32.85
C ARG A 530 -20.41 -12.41 32.32
N SER A 531 -21.30 -12.82 33.22
CA SER A 531 -22.72 -13.04 32.87
C SER A 531 -23.37 -11.75 32.33
N GLY A 532 -24.24 -11.89 31.31
CA GLY A 532 -24.95 -10.74 30.73
C GLY A 532 -24.12 -9.93 29.71
N VAL A 533 -23.01 -10.44 29.24
CA VAL A 533 -22.17 -9.79 28.22
C VAL A 533 -22.93 -9.59 26.92
N ILE A 534 -23.86 -10.47 26.58
CA ILE A 534 -24.66 -10.43 25.35
C ILE A 534 -26.05 -9.87 25.62
N ILE A 535 -26.43 -8.88 24.83
CA ILE A 535 -27.74 -8.23 24.84
C ILE A 535 -28.41 -8.59 23.52
N ARG A 536 -29.51 -9.32 23.57
CA ARG A 536 -30.37 -9.57 22.40
C ARG A 536 -31.44 -8.49 22.32
N ARG A 537 -31.55 -7.84 21.18
CA ARG A 537 -32.55 -6.78 20.93
C ARG A 537 -33.30 -7.03 19.65
#